data_6ed2b4cdb1b627f1199915eb62a25e52
#
_entry.id   6ed2b4cdb1b627f1199915eb62a25e52
#
_cell.length_a   1.000
_cell.length_b   1.000
_cell.length_c   1.000
_cell.angle_alpha   90.00
_cell.angle_beta   90.00
_cell.angle_gamma   90.00
#
_symmetry.space_group_name_H-M   'P 1'
#
loop_
_entity.id
_entity.type
_entity.pdbx_description
1 polymer ?
#
loop_
_entity_poly.entity_id
_entity_poly.type
_entity_poly.pdbx_seq_one_letter_code
_entity_poly.pdbx_strand_id
1 'polypeptide(L)'
;MLRLPPLAVLLLLTLGACQAPDPLVKPSPTNSPELKSQLTLTNATLEQANAQGQPLWKIQVQSAQYTPDRKQARLKTIRGDLYQDGKVVLKVKADRGEIRDNGAEILLSQNIVALDPRNQAVLYSQEVVWRPQAGILTARQNFRGEHPELVVTATEGRYETGPQFLHLTGQVQADAAEKKLRLTSEALRWEIPNHLLIGAQPLKLVRYSGAEITDQIEAPQARVHLKNRQVFLPNPNQFKSLQPPLQITAQNLTWFYDEKERRLETFSPLTILDYQEEITITGNQGRVDFAQNQVWLTGSTQALSAKNQSRLFADVLMWNIPDRTLDASGNILYE
;
A
#
# COMPACT_ATOMS: atom_id res chain seq x y z
N MET A 1 -3.59 -53.39 -79.79
CA MET A 1 -2.67 -54.05 -80.71
C MET A 1 -1.35 -54.23 -79.98
N LEU A 2 -0.87 -55.27 -79.70
CA LEU A 2 -0.55 -56.59 -80.14
C LEU A 2 0.57 -57.12 -79.27
N ARG A 3 0.25 -58.14 -78.53
CA ARG A 3 0.90 -59.46 -78.44
C ARG A 3 2.22 -59.61 -77.72
N LEU A 4 2.14 -60.39 -76.71
CA LEU A 4 3.05 -61.40 -76.14
C LEU A 4 3.53 -62.38 -77.29
N PRO A 5 4.41 -63.34 -77.03
CA PRO A 5 5.06 -64.01 -75.95
C PRO A 5 6.49 -64.56 -76.32
N PRO A 6 6.97 -65.71 -75.85
CA PRO A 6 7.56 -66.14 -74.58
C PRO A 6 8.97 -66.74 -74.82
N LEU A 7 9.68 -67.18 -73.84
CA LEU A 7 10.25 -68.56 -73.82
C LEU A 7 11.04 -68.85 -72.53
N ALA A 8 10.72 -69.93 -71.98
CA ALA A 8 11.42 -70.67 -70.91
C ALA A 8 12.68 -71.41 -71.42
N VAL A 9 13.61 -71.70 -70.55
CA VAL A 9 14.45 -72.87 -70.50
C VAL A 9 15.29 -72.77 -69.18
N LEU A 10 15.08 -73.52 -68.23
CA LEU A 10 15.45 -74.85 -67.78
C LEU A 10 16.82 -74.93 -67.12
N LEU A 11 16.83 -75.16 -65.85
CA LEU A 11 17.50 -76.15 -65.00
C LEU A 11 19.01 -76.27 -65.03
N LEU A 12 19.59 -76.05 -63.83
CA LEU A 12 20.60 -77.03 -63.28
C LEU A 12 20.77 -76.77 -61.75
N LEU A 13 20.47 -77.81 -61.02
CA LEU A 13 20.69 -77.98 -59.60
C LEU A 13 22.21 -78.17 -59.27
N THR A 14 22.71 -77.41 -58.31
CA THR A 14 23.87 -77.84 -57.52
C THR A 14 23.57 -77.60 -56.06
N LEU A 15 23.55 -78.68 -55.31
CA LEU A 15 23.50 -78.73 -53.84
C LEU A 15 24.83 -78.22 -53.29
N GLY A 16 24.82 -77.18 -52.55
CA GLY A 16 25.93 -76.68 -51.74
C GLY A 16 25.47 -76.48 -50.31
N ALA A 17 26.16 -77.08 -49.35
CA ALA A 17 25.82 -77.24 -47.95
C ALA A 17 25.51 -75.95 -47.17
N CYS A 18 24.53 -76.09 -46.28
CA CYS A 18 24.17 -75.14 -45.22
C CYS A 18 25.36 -74.81 -44.29
N GLN A 19 25.58 -73.47 -44.12
CA GLN A 19 26.00 -72.89 -42.86
C GLN A 19 24.97 -71.77 -42.50
N ALA A 20 24.35 -71.98 -41.36
CA ALA A 20 23.42 -70.95 -40.81
C ALA A 20 24.22 -69.75 -40.36
N PRO A 21 23.82 -68.51 -40.72
CA PRO A 21 24.40 -67.30 -40.13
C PRO A 21 23.84 -67.16 -38.72
N ASP A 22 24.71 -66.82 -37.75
CA ASP A 22 24.40 -66.44 -36.40
C ASP A 22 23.30 -65.37 -36.36
N PRO A 23 22.35 -65.41 -35.40
CA PRO A 23 21.37 -64.42 -35.26
C PRO A 23 22.03 -63.08 -34.93
N LEU A 24 21.83 -62.08 -35.83
CA LEU A 24 22.18 -60.68 -35.63
C LEU A 24 21.54 -60.25 -34.26
N VAL A 25 22.38 -60.04 -33.27
CA VAL A 25 22.04 -59.38 -32.02
C VAL A 25 21.54 -57.99 -32.43
N LYS A 26 20.22 -57.78 -32.34
CA LYS A 26 19.66 -56.42 -32.41
C LYS A 26 20.31 -55.63 -31.29
N PRO A 27 20.92 -54.47 -31.55
CA PRO A 27 21.39 -53.60 -30.49
C PRO A 27 20.17 -53.26 -29.61
N SER A 28 20.22 -53.61 -28.34
CA SER A 28 19.30 -53.14 -27.33
C SER A 28 19.28 -51.62 -27.40
N PRO A 29 18.12 -50.97 -27.30
CA PRO A 29 18.07 -49.54 -27.20
C PRO A 29 18.85 -49.14 -25.94
N THR A 30 20.02 -48.56 -26.10
CA THR A 30 20.74 -47.89 -25.04
C THR A 30 19.85 -46.80 -24.52
N ASN A 31 19.19 -47.07 -23.39
CA ASN A 31 18.58 -46.02 -22.59
C ASN A 31 19.69 -45.09 -22.11
N SER A 32 20.19 -44.23 -22.99
CA SER A 32 20.90 -43.04 -22.54
C SER A 32 19.93 -42.23 -21.69
N PRO A 33 20.24 -41.97 -20.41
CA PRO A 33 19.40 -41.11 -19.64
C PRO A 33 19.32 -39.80 -20.42
N GLU A 34 18.09 -39.41 -20.81
CA GLU A 34 17.82 -38.13 -21.41
C GLU A 34 18.38 -37.09 -20.41
N LEU A 35 19.53 -36.53 -20.71
CA LEU A 35 20.13 -35.44 -19.98
C LEU A 35 19.13 -34.26 -20.15
N LYS A 36 18.22 -34.17 -19.19
CA LYS A 36 17.40 -32.95 -19.04
C LYS A 36 18.36 -31.82 -18.74
N SER A 37 18.92 -31.21 -19.78
CA SER A 37 19.90 -30.15 -19.67
C SER A 37 19.25 -28.93 -18.98
N GLN A 38 19.52 -28.76 -17.71
CA GLN A 38 19.09 -27.64 -16.90
C GLN A 38 20.10 -26.51 -17.14
N LEU A 39 19.65 -25.39 -17.72
CA LEU A 39 20.52 -24.24 -17.90
C LEU A 39 20.74 -23.55 -16.55
N THR A 40 21.98 -23.48 -16.12
CA THR A 40 22.39 -22.71 -14.94
C THR A 40 23.35 -21.60 -15.37
N LEU A 41 23.04 -20.39 -14.98
CA LEU A 41 23.89 -19.20 -15.17
C LEU A 41 24.44 -18.79 -13.80
N THR A 42 25.71 -18.40 -13.77
CA THR A 42 26.38 -17.90 -12.57
C THR A 42 26.89 -16.49 -12.80
N ASN A 43 26.70 -15.59 -11.83
CA ASN A 43 27.06 -14.17 -11.89
C ASN A 43 26.52 -13.50 -13.18
N ALA A 44 25.24 -13.71 -13.44
CA ALA A 44 24.60 -13.28 -14.68
C ALA A 44 23.79 -12.00 -14.50
N THR A 45 23.68 -11.25 -15.59
CA THR A 45 22.71 -10.18 -15.75
C THR A 45 21.58 -10.68 -16.64
N LEU A 46 20.35 -10.60 -16.14
CA LEU A 46 19.13 -10.96 -16.85
C LEU A 46 18.35 -9.68 -17.10
N GLU A 47 17.77 -9.56 -18.28
CA GLU A 47 16.96 -8.39 -18.64
C GLU A 47 15.78 -8.79 -19.54
N GLN A 48 14.74 -7.98 -19.49
CA GLN A 48 13.59 -8.10 -20.38
C GLN A 48 13.17 -6.71 -20.86
N ALA A 49 12.81 -6.63 -22.14
CA ALA A 49 12.24 -5.46 -22.75
C ALA A 49 10.81 -5.73 -23.25
N ASN A 50 10.03 -4.66 -23.44
CA ASN A 50 8.72 -4.73 -24.10
C ASN A 50 8.89 -4.84 -25.63
N ALA A 51 7.77 -4.93 -26.36
CA ALA A 51 7.77 -5.03 -27.82
C ALA A 51 8.41 -3.81 -28.53
N GLN A 52 8.52 -2.67 -27.86
CA GLN A 52 9.15 -1.44 -28.35
C GLN A 52 10.65 -1.36 -27.99
N GLY A 53 11.23 -2.41 -27.39
CA GLY A 53 12.62 -2.46 -26.98
C GLY A 53 12.94 -1.69 -25.68
N GLN A 54 11.95 -1.18 -24.97
CA GLN A 54 12.16 -0.50 -23.71
C GLN A 54 12.35 -1.52 -22.58
N PRO A 55 13.30 -1.32 -21.66
CA PRO A 55 13.53 -2.24 -20.57
C PRO A 55 12.31 -2.26 -19.63
N LEU A 56 11.93 -3.46 -19.20
CA LEU A 56 10.94 -3.71 -18.14
C LEU A 56 11.63 -3.98 -16.80
N TRP A 57 12.72 -4.74 -16.84
CA TRP A 57 13.57 -4.99 -15.68
C TRP A 57 14.96 -5.44 -16.12
N LYS A 58 15.95 -5.16 -15.28
CA LYS A 58 17.33 -5.61 -15.42
C LYS A 58 17.84 -6.02 -14.04
N ILE A 59 18.18 -7.30 -13.86
CA ILE A 59 18.58 -7.85 -12.58
C ILE A 59 19.93 -8.58 -12.70
N GLN A 60 20.77 -8.42 -11.70
CA GLN A 60 22.00 -9.15 -11.49
C GLN A 60 21.75 -10.25 -10.46
N VAL A 61 22.20 -11.45 -10.73
CA VAL A 61 22.01 -12.62 -9.87
C VAL A 61 23.30 -13.40 -9.68
N GLN A 62 23.51 -13.94 -8.49
CA GLN A 62 24.61 -14.87 -8.26
C GLN A 62 24.38 -16.17 -9.02
N SER A 63 23.15 -16.68 -9.05
CA SER A 63 22.80 -17.84 -9.86
C SER A 63 21.36 -17.76 -10.36
N ALA A 64 21.14 -18.29 -11.59
CA ALA A 64 19.83 -18.50 -12.18
C ALA A 64 19.75 -19.94 -12.72
N GLN A 65 18.75 -20.70 -12.29
CA GLN A 65 18.47 -22.05 -12.76
C GLN A 65 17.16 -22.06 -13.53
N TYR A 66 17.24 -22.28 -14.83
CA TYR A 66 16.09 -22.31 -15.72
C TYR A 66 15.44 -23.69 -15.78
N THR A 67 14.13 -23.72 -15.92
CA THR A 67 13.39 -24.92 -16.33
C THR A 67 13.78 -25.33 -17.76
N PRO A 68 13.58 -26.62 -18.17
CA PRO A 68 13.92 -27.07 -19.52
C PRO A 68 13.26 -26.28 -20.64
N ASP A 69 12.04 -25.80 -20.42
CA ASP A 69 11.28 -24.95 -21.35
C ASP A 69 11.68 -23.46 -21.31
N ARG A 70 12.59 -23.10 -20.39
CA ARG A 70 13.12 -21.74 -20.14
C ARG A 70 12.06 -20.71 -19.77
N LYS A 71 10.85 -21.10 -19.44
CA LYS A 71 9.76 -20.18 -19.05
C LYS A 71 9.86 -19.70 -17.61
N GLN A 72 10.57 -20.45 -16.78
CA GLN A 72 10.76 -20.13 -15.37
C GLN A 72 12.25 -20.20 -15.01
N ALA A 73 12.65 -19.38 -14.03
CA ALA A 73 13.98 -19.43 -13.47
C ALA A 73 13.94 -19.19 -11.95
N ARG A 74 14.72 -19.98 -11.20
CA ARG A 74 14.98 -19.74 -9.79
C ARG A 74 16.27 -18.95 -9.64
N LEU A 75 16.23 -17.92 -8.80
CA LEU A 75 17.27 -16.92 -8.65
C LEU A 75 17.80 -16.90 -7.22
N LYS A 76 19.10 -16.59 -7.09
CA LYS A 76 19.75 -16.37 -5.79
C LYS A 76 20.51 -15.04 -5.82
N THR A 77 20.46 -14.32 -4.69
CA THR A 77 21.16 -13.04 -4.47
C THR A 77 20.89 -12.05 -5.60
N ILE A 78 19.77 -11.38 -5.49
CA ILE A 78 19.19 -10.53 -6.55
C ILE A 78 19.48 -9.07 -6.22
N ARG A 79 19.92 -8.34 -7.24
CA ARG A 79 19.95 -6.87 -7.25
C ARG A 79 19.54 -6.40 -8.62
N GLY A 80 18.72 -5.34 -8.69
CA GLY A 80 18.31 -4.88 -9.99
C GLY A 80 17.44 -3.66 -9.99
N ASP A 81 17.17 -3.22 -11.20
CA ASP A 81 16.34 -2.08 -11.53
C ASP A 81 15.08 -2.56 -12.24
N LEU A 82 13.94 -2.03 -11.79
CA LEU A 82 12.64 -2.21 -12.40
C LEU A 82 12.28 -0.91 -13.14
N TYR A 83 11.77 -1.04 -14.35
CA TYR A 83 11.55 0.10 -15.22
C TYR A 83 10.07 0.27 -15.54
N GLN A 84 9.67 1.50 -15.80
CA GLN A 84 8.41 1.88 -16.41
C GLN A 84 8.66 3.06 -17.35
N ASP A 85 8.16 2.96 -18.59
CA ASP A 85 8.36 3.98 -19.63
C ASP A 85 9.85 4.36 -19.80
N GLY A 86 10.73 3.36 -19.76
CA GLY A 86 12.18 3.51 -19.93
C GLY A 86 12.91 4.16 -18.73
N LYS A 87 12.23 4.46 -17.63
CA LYS A 87 12.81 5.05 -16.43
C LYS A 87 12.87 4.04 -15.29
N VAL A 88 13.93 4.09 -14.47
CA VAL A 88 14.00 3.29 -13.25
C VAL A 88 12.96 3.80 -12.25
N VAL A 89 12.02 2.92 -11.88
CA VAL A 89 10.97 3.22 -10.91
C VAL A 89 11.23 2.56 -9.57
N LEU A 90 11.95 1.43 -9.54
CA LEU A 90 12.34 0.76 -8.31
C LEU A 90 13.74 0.14 -8.45
N LYS A 91 14.53 0.24 -7.38
CA LYS A 91 15.77 -0.51 -7.18
C LYS A 91 15.52 -1.59 -6.14
N VAL A 92 15.75 -2.85 -6.49
CA VAL A 92 15.37 -3.99 -5.63
C VAL A 92 16.58 -4.81 -5.21
N LYS A 93 16.48 -5.40 -4.01
CA LYS A 93 17.38 -6.44 -3.49
C LYS A 93 16.55 -7.54 -2.86
N ALA A 94 16.96 -8.79 -3.01
CA ALA A 94 16.35 -9.96 -2.37
C ALA A 94 17.35 -11.11 -2.31
N ASP A 95 17.16 -12.04 -1.38
CA ASP A 95 18.03 -13.23 -1.28
C ASP A 95 17.65 -14.27 -2.32
N ARG A 96 16.35 -14.43 -2.60
CA ARG A 96 15.80 -15.40 -3.54
C ARG A 96 14.73 -14.79 -4.43
N GLY A 97 14.48 -15.43 -5.57
CA GLY A 97 13.37 -15.08 -6.45
C GLY A 97 13.09 -16.12 -7.51
N GLU A 98 12.01 -15.90 -8.21
CA GLU A 98 11.60 -16.70 -9.36
C GLU A 98 11.14 -15.76 -10.48
N ILE A 99 11.60 -16.03 -11.69
CA ILE A 99 11.00 -15.48 -12.89
C ILE A 99 9.94 -16.48 -13.35
N ARG A 100 8.74 -16.02 -13.63
CA ARG A 100 7.60 -16.81 -14.10
C ARG A 100 7.04 -16.23 -15.39
N ASP A 101 6.38 -17.07 -16.17
CA ASP A 101 5.68 -16.71 -17.40
C ASP A 101 6.53 -15.82 -18.34
N ASN A 102 7.76 -16.29 -18.64
CA ASN A 102 8.72 -15.55 -19.46
C ASN A 102 9.02 -14.12 -18.94
N GLY A 103 9.00 -13.90 -17.63
CA GLY A 103 9.27 -12.60 -17.03
C GLY A 103 8.07 -11.68 -16.87
N ALA A 104 6.86 -12.15 -17.19
CA ALA A 104 5.64 -11.40 -16.92
C ALA A 104 5.38 -11.21 -15.42
N GLU A 105 5.94 -12.11 -14.59
CA GLU A 105 5.89 -12.02 -13.14
C GLU A 105 7.27 -12.35 -12.55
N ILE A 106 7.72 -11.51 -11.62
CA ILE A 106 8.91 -11.75 -10.81
C ILE A 106 8.49 -11.87 -9.35
N LEU A 107 8.65 -13.04 -8.76
CA LEU A 107 8.50 -13.27 -7.34
C LEU A 107 9.85 -13.08 -6.66
N LEU A 108 9.91 -12.24 -5.64
CA LEU A 108 11.05 -12.06 -4.75
C LEU A 108 10.70 -12.60 -3.38
N SER A 109 11.67 -13.18 -2.68
CA SER A 109 11.49 -13.71 -1.34
C SER A 109 12.74 -13.56 -0.48
N GLN A 110 12.52 -13.35 0.81
CA GLN A 110 13.53 -13.17 1.84
C GLN A 110 14.32 -11.86 1.72
N ASN A 111 14.31 -11.08 2.80
CA ASN A 111 15.07 -9.85 3.00
C ASN A 111 14.93 -8.85 1.84
N ILE A 112 13.69 -8.63 1.41
CA ILE A 112 13.41 -7.78 0.26
C ILE A 112 13.48 -6.32 0.69
N VAL A 113 14.19 -5.53 -0.12
CA VAL A 113 14.22 -4.07 -0.05
C VAL A 113 13.97 -3.53 -1.44
N ALA A 114 12.97 -2.65 -1.59
CA ALA A 114 12.68 -1.94 -2.83
C ALA A 114 12.66 -0.43 -2.58
N LEU A 115 13.54 0.31 -3.25
CA LEU A 115 13.66 1.76 -3.15
C LEU A 115 13.08 2.42 -4.41
N ASP A 116 12.15 3.33 -4.24
CA ASP A 116 11.74 4.25 -5.31
C ASP A 116 12.63 5.50 -5.29
N PRO A 117 13.52 5.70 -6.28
CA PRO A 117 14.45 6.83 -6.28
C PRO A 117 13.77 8.18 -6.53
N ARG A 118 12.51 8.20 -7.00
CA ARG A 118 11.77 9.42 -7.34
C ARG A 118 11.24 10.15 -6.11
N ASN A 119 10.88 9.38 -5.07
CA ASN A 119 10.25 9.90 -3.85
C ASN A 119 10.93 9.41 -2.57
N GLN A 120 12.00 8.61 -2.67
CA GLN A 120 12.76 8.04 -1.56
C GLN A 120 11.96 7.06 -0.68
N ALA A 121 10.83 6.56 -1.17
CA ALA A 121 10.09 5.51 -0.48
C ALA A 121 10.88 4.20 -0.51
N VAL A 122 11.02 3.56 0.64
CA VAL A 122 11.64 2.24 0.80
C VAL A 122 10.61 1.26 1.29
N LEU A 123 10.46 0.14 0.60
CA LEU A 123 9.57 -0.96 0.95
C LEU A 123 10.38 -2.14 1.45
N TYR A 124 9.96 -2.72 2.56
CA TYR A 124 10.51 -3.94 3.16
C TYR A 124 9.42 -5.00 3.22
N SER A 125 9.76 -6.26 2.91
CA SER A 125 8.83 -7.38 2.97
C SER A 125 9.58 -8.70 2.96
N GLN A 126 8.87 -9.80 3.21
CA GLN A 126 9.41 -11.16 3.04
C GLN A 126 8.98 -11.82 1.72
N GLU A 127 7.93 -11.29 1.09
CA GLU A 127 7.44 -11.72 -0.21
C GLU A 127 6.98 -10.53 -1.04
N VAL A 128 7.43 -10.46 -2.29
CA VAL A 128 7.04 -9.42 -3.25
C VAL A 128 6.78 -10.05 -4.60
N VAL A 129 5.68 -9.68 -5.21
CA VAL A 129 5.33 -10.01 -6.59
C VAL A 129 5.37 -8.72 -7.41
N TRP A 130 6.25 -8.68 -8.41
CA TRP A 130 6.31 -7.61 -9.39
C TRP A 130 5.70 -8.05 -10.71
N ARG A 131 4.79 -7.23 -11.26
CA ARG A 131 4.18 -7.39 -12.59
C ARG A 131 4.59 -6.21 -13.47
N PRO A 132 5.64 -6.37 -14.28
CA PRO A 132 6.27 -5.27 -15.03
C PRO A 132 5.30 -4.51 -15.94
N GLN A 133 4.49 -5.22 -16.73
CA GLN A 133 3.57 -4.60 -17.68
C GLN A 133 2.46 -3.80 -17.01
N ALA A 134 2.03 -4.23 -15.82
CA ALA A 134 1.03 -3.52 -15.04
C ALA A 134 1.62 -2.39 -14.20
N GLY A 135 2.94 -2.35 -14.00
CA GLY A 135 3.59 -1.42 -13.09
C GLY A 135 3.17 -1.61 -11.63
N ILE A 136 2.87 -2.85 -11.22
CA ILE A 136 2.33 -3.17 -9.89
C ILE A 136 3.30 -4.04 -9.11
N LEU A 137 3.67 -3.58 -7.91
CA LEU A 137 4.38 -4.34 -6.91
C LEU A 137 3.44 -4.67 -5.76
N THR A 138 3.27 -5.95 -5.43
CA THR A 138 2.50 -6.40 -4.28
C THR A 138 3.45 -7.03 -3.26
N ALA A 139 3.48 -6.50 -2.06
CA ALA A 139 4.33 -6.94 -0.95
C ALA A 139 3.49 -7.54 0.17
N ARG A 140 3.90 -8.70 0.67
CA ARG A 140 3.20 -9.48 1.70
C ARG A 140 4.16 -9.93 2.78
N GLN A 141 3.61 -10.36 3.92
CA GLN A 141 4.40 -10.87 5.04
C GLN A 141 5.32 -9.79 5.63
N ASN A 142 4.83 -9.11 6.65
CA ASN A 142 5.54 -8.03 7.35
C ASN A 142 5.87 -6.83 6.45
N PHE A 143 4.85 -6.35 5.73
CA PHE A 143 5.01 -5.14 4.93
C PHE A 143 5.34 -3.94 5.82
N ARG A 144 6.41 -3.23 5.45
CA ARG A 144 6.80 -1.95 6.03
C ARG A 144 7.23 -1.00 4.92
N GLY A 145 6.66 0.19 4.90
CA GLY A 145 7.05 1.29 4.02
C GLY A 145 7.65 2.44 4.82
N GLU A 146 8.76 2.97 4.38
CA GLU A 146 9.43 4.13 4.96
C GLU A 146 9.52 5.26 3.94
N HIS A 147 9.21 6.46 4.37
CA HIS A 147 9.32 7.68 3.57
C HIS A 147 9.64 8.85 4.53
N PRO A 148 10.26 9.94 4.08
CA PRO A 148 10.54 11.09 4.94
C PRO A 148 9.34 11.66 5.70
N GLU A 149 8.12 11.50 5.18
CA GLU A 149 6.91 12.01 5.83
C GLU A 149 6.31 11.06 6.86
N LEU A 150 6.40 9.73 6.63
CA LEU A 150 5.78 8.74 7.53
C LEU A 150 6.34 7.34 7.32
N VAL A 151 6.10 6.50 8.32
CA VAL A 151 6.34 5.06 8.27
C VAL A 151 5.00 4.34 8.30
N VAL A 152 4.82 3.34 7.44
CA VAL A 152 3.60 2.54 7.39
C VAL A 152 3.90 1.06 7.59
N THR A 153 2.99 0.35 8.25
CA THR A 153 2.98 -1.11 8.35
C THR A 153 1.60 -1.64 7.99
N ALA A 154 1.53 -2.83 7.40
CA ALA A 154 0.30 -3.50 7.02
C ALA A 154 0.52 -5.00 6.82
N THR A 155 -0.56 -5.75 6.63
CA THR A 155 -0.48 -7.16 6.20
C THR A 155 -0.04 -7.24 4.74
N GLU A 156 -0.58 -6.38 3.88
CA GLU A 156 -0.25 -6.29 2.44
C GLU A 156 -0.12 -4.83 2.02
N GLY A 157 0.87 -4.56 1.17
CA GLY A 157 1.03 -3.29 0.45
C GLY A 157 1.07 -3.52 -1.05
N ARG A 158 0.21 -2.84 -1.81
CA ARG A 158 0.19 -2.84 -3.27
C ARG A 158 0.59 -1.46 -3.78
N TYR A 159 1.75 -1.39 -4.41
CA TYR A 159 2.32 -0.15 -4.94
C TYR A 159 2.13 -0.08 -6.46
N GLU A 160 1.48 0.97 -6.92
CA GLU A 160 1.32 1.32 -8.32
C GLU A 160 2.41 2.33 -8.69
N THR A 161 3.41 1.87 -9.46
CA THR A 161 4.62 2.67 -9.70
C THR A 161 4.38 3.88 -10.60
N GLY A 162 3.40 3.85 -11.49
CA GLY A 162 3.03 4.97 -12.36
C GLY A 162 2.56 6.17 -11.55
N PRO A 163 1.41 6.10 -10.90
CA PRO A 163 0.86 7.19 -10.10
C PRO A 163 1.55 7.35 -8.74
N GLN A 164 2.42 6.41 -8.32
CA GLN A 164 3.06 6.34 -7.01
C GLN A 164 2.02 6.26 -5.86
N PHE A 165 1.01 5.40 -6.06
CA PHE A 165 -0.01 5.15 -5.05
C PHE A 165 0.27 3.84 -4.32
N LEU A 166 0.22 3.90 -2.99
CA LEU A 166 0.37 2.75 -2.12
C LEU A 166 -0.99 2.42 -1.48
N HIS A 167 -1.52 1.25 -1.79
CA HIS A 167 -2.71 0.69 -1.16
C HIS A 167 -2.28 -0.27 -0.08
N LEU A 168 -2.75 -0.05 1.14
CA LEU A 168 -2.44 -0.82 2.33
C LEU A 168 -3.69 -1.53 2.82
N THR A 169 -3.58 -2.79 3.19
CA THR A 169 -4.68 -3.59 3.73
C THR A 169 -4.24 -4.48 4.88
N GLY A 170 -5.13 -4.65 5.85
CA GLY A 170 -4.97 -5.47 7.04
C GLY A 170 -4.07 -4.83 8.10
N GLN A 171 -4.64 -4.48 9.24
CA GLN A 171 -3.94 -3.93 10.41
C GLN A 171 -3.02 -2.75 10.06
N VAL A 172 -3.52 -1.84 9.24
CA VAL A 172 -2.71 -0.71 8.77
C VAL A 172 -2.42 0.24 9.91
N GLN A 173 -1.14 0.57 10.08
CA GLN A 173 -0.68 1.64 10.95
C GLN A 173 0.21 2.60 10.15
N ALA A 174 -0.07 3.89 10.24
CA ALA A 174 0.70 4.96 9.62
C ALA A 174 1.16 5.95 10.68
N ASP A 175 2.48 6.06 10.86
CA ASP A 175 3.12 6.92 11.86
C ASP A 175 3.86 8.06 11.20
N ALA A 176 3.36 9.28 11.38
CA ALA A 176 4.05 10.51 11.04
C ALA A 176 4.77 11.05 12.28
N ALA A 177 5.93 10.50 12.62
CA ALA A 177 6.62 10.75 13.88
C ALA A 177 6.95 12.24 14.10
N GLU A 178 7.43 12.96 13.09
CA GLU A 178 7.69 14.40 13.19
C GLU A 178 6.42 15.23 13.45
N LYS A 179 5.27 14.73 13.00
CA LYS A 179 3.98 15.38 13.16
C LYS A 179 3.20 14.84 14.36
N LYS A 180 3.82 13.91 15.11
CA LYS A 180 3.25 13.29 16.32
C LYS A 180 1.84 12.71 16.06
N LEU A 181 1.58 12.20 14.86
CA LEU A 181 0.29 11.68 14.43
C LEU A 181 0.40 10.21 14.08
N ARG A 182 -0.51 9.39 14.60
CA ARG A 182 -0.72 7.99 14.23
C ARG A 182 -2.12 7.78 13.71
N LEU A 183 -2.22 7.07 12.59
CA LEU A 183 -3.46 6.58 12.02
C LEU A 183 -3.47 5.06 12.03
N THR A 184 -4.60 4.45 12.43
CA THR A 184 -4.85 3.01 12.32
C THR A 184 -6.15 2.75 11.58
N SER A 185 -6.19 1.74 10.69
CA SER A 185 -7.35 1.33 9.90
C SER A 185 -7.15 -0.07 9.33
N GLU A 186 -8.20 -0.68 8.77
CA GLU A 186 -8.07 -1.92 8.00
C GLU A 186 -7.65 -1.67 6.54
N ALA A 187 -7.86 -0.47 6.02
CA ALA A 187 -7.40 -0.10 4.68
C ALA A 187 -7.06 1.38 4.56
N LEU A 188 -5.98 1.67 3.83
CA LEU A 188 -5.52 3.02 3.60
C LEU A 188 -4.93 3.14 2.18
N ARG A 189 -5.22 4.23 1.48
CA ARG A 189 -4.52 4.62 0.25
C ARG A 189 -3.64 5.84 0.53
N TRP A 190 -2.37 5.72 0.17
CA TRP A 190 -1.43 6.83 0.22
C TRP A 190 -1.04 7.27 -1.19
N GLU A 191 -1.38 8.48 -1.53
CA GLU A 191 -1.00 9.17 -2.76
C GLU A 191 0.25 9.99 -2.48
N ILE A 192 1.43 9.38 -2.69
CA ILE A 192 2.72 9.96 -2.29
C ILE A 192 2.97 11.34 -2.93
N PRO A 193 2.78 11.53 -4.26
CA PRO A 193 3.01 12.84 -4.88
C PRO A 193 2.07 13.93 -4.38
N ASN A 194 0.88 13.54 -3.90
CA ASN A 194 -0.14 14.47 -3.41
C ASN A 194 -0.03 14.73 -1.90
N HIS A 195 0.90 14.06 -1.21
CA HIS A 195 1.03 14.09 0.25
C HIS A 195 -0.30 13.74 0.97
N LEU A 196 -1.10 12.84 0.40
CA LEU A 196 -2.48 12.59 0.81
C LEU A 196 -2.68 11.14 1.25
N LEU A 197 -3.15 10.95 2.49
CA LEU A 197 -3.67 9.67 2.97
C LEU A 197 -5.21 9.68 2.89
N ILE A 198 -5.79 8.61 2.38
CA ILE A 198 -7.24 8.44 2.26
C ILE A 198 -7.63 7.16 2.99
N GLY A 199 -8.38 7.31 4.07
CA GLY A 199 -9.06 6.23 4.77
C GLY A 199 -10.53 6.21 4.36
N ALA A 200 -10.94 5.18 3.62
CA ALA A 200 -12.32 4.98 3.17
C ALA A 200 -13.11 4.00 4.05
N GLN A 201 -12.48 3.50 5.09
CA GLN A 201 -13.05 2.60 6.10
C GLN A 201 -12.84 3.19 7.50
N PRO A 202 -13.55 2.68 8.53
CA PRO A 202 -13.38 3.17 9.90
C PRO A 202 -11.92 3.22 10.31
N LEU A 203 -11.55 4.35 10.91
CA LEU A 203 -10.18 4.64 11.29
C LEU A 203 -10.12 5.38 12.61
N LYS A 204 -8.95 5.28 13.25
CA LYS A 204 -8.61 6.02 14.45
C LYS A 204 -7.36 6.86 14.17
N LEU A 205 -7.43 8.14 14.54
CA LEU A 205 -6.32 9.08 14.54
C LEU A 205 -5.97 9.47 15.97
N VAL A 206 -4.70 9.49 16.29
CA VAL A 206 -4.20 9.87 17.61
C VAL A 206 -3.04 10.84 17.44
N ARG A 207 -3.11 11.96 18.14
CA ARG A 207 -2.02 12.93 18.25
C ARG A 207 -1.33 12.80 19.60
N TYR A 208 -0.02 12.92 19.58
CA TYR A 208 0.83 12.85 20.76
C TYR A 208 1.55 14.17 21.03
N SER A 209 1.80 14.44 22.30
CA SER A 209 2.78 15.41 22.79
C SER A 209 3.73 14.66 23.74
N GLY A 210 4.96 14.45 23.32
CA GLY A 210 5.84 13.48 23.99
C GLY A 210 5.27 12.06 23.92
N ALA A 211 5.07 11.43 25.07
CA ALA A 211 4.46 10.09 25.20
C ALA A 211 2.93 10.13 25.44
N GLU A 212 2.36 11.31 25.69
CA GLU A 212 0.96 11.45 26.05
C GLU A 212 0.07 11.68 24.82
N ILE A 213 -1.11 11.07 24.83
CA ILE A 213 -2.15 11.33 23.84
C ILE A 213 -2.81 12.65 24.20
N THR A 214 -2.87 13.57 23.23
CA THR A 214 -3.54 14.87 23.40
C THR A 214 -4.88 14.93 22.71
N ASP A 215 -5.00 14.26 21.56
CA ASP A 215 -6.20 14.26 20.75
C ASP A 215 -6.47 12.88 20.17
N GLN A 216 -7.73 12.53 20.05
CA GLN A 216 -8.18 11.27 19.49
C GLN A 216 -9.41 11.50 18.60
N ILE A 217 -9.42 10.85 17.44
CA ILE A 217 -10.55 10.88 16.51
C ILE A 217 -10.91 9.45 16.15
N GLU A 218 -12.19 9.15 16.12
CA GLU A 218 -12.75 7.97 15.49
C GLU A 218 -13.73 8.44 14.40
N ALA A 219 -13.50 7.99 13.18
CA ALA A 219 -14.28 8.42 12.03
C ALA A 219 -14.46 7.29 11.02
N PRO A 220 -15.62 7.24 10.30
CA PRO A 220 -15.83 6.28 9.23
C PRO A 220 -14.87 6.47 8.05
N GLN A 221 -14.48 7.72 7.78
CA GLN A 221 -13.60 8.11 6.69
C GLN A 221 -12.79 9.35 7.06
N ALA A 222 -11.58 9.46 6.48
CA ALA A 222 -10.75 10.65 6.62
C ALA A 222 -9.88 10.89 5.38
N ARG A 223 -9.49 12.15 5.19
CA ARG A 223 -8.44 12.58 4.26
C ARG A 223 -7.40 13.35 5.05
N VAL A 224 -6.16 12.86 5.07
CA VAL A 224 -5.06 13.48 5.80
C VAL A 224 -4.08 14.10 4.81
N HIS A 225 -4.02 15.42 4.78
CA HIS A 225 -3.05 16.19 3.99
C HIS A 225 -1.78 16.38 4.82
N LEU A 226 -0.77 15.58 4.56
CA LEU A 226 0.46 15.55 5.33
C LEU A 226 1.23 16.89 5.25
N LYS A 227 1.32 17.48 4.08
CA LYS A 227 2.01 18.75 3.86
C LYS A 227 1.33 19.92 4.60
N ASN A 228 0.01 19.97 4.51
CA ASN A 228 -0.79 21.06 5.10
C ASN A 228 -1.12 20.83 6.58
N ARG A 229 -0.78 19.65 7.11
CA ARG A 229 -1.11 19.24 8.49
C ARG A 229 -2.59 19.33 8.80
N GLN A 230 -3.43 18.88 7.88
CA GLN A 230 -4.89 18.94 7.96
C GLN A 230 -5.49 17.54 7.85
N VAL A 231 -6.54 17.30 8.63
CA VAL A 231 -7.42 16.14 8.51
C VAL A 231 -8.81 16.62 8.19
N PHE A 232 -9.37 16.16 7.09
CA PHE A 232 -10.78 16.40 6.75
C PHE A 232 -11.61 15.14 7.02
N LEU A 233 -12.71 15.30 7.74
CA LEU A 233 -13.64 14.27 8.19
C LEU A 233 -15.03 14.56 7.60
N PRO A 234 -15.40 13.95 6.46
CA PRO A 234 -16.64 14.28 5.76
C PRO A 234 -17.91 13.82 6.48
N ASN A 235 -17.82 12.71 7.19
CA ASN A 235 -18.97 12.06 7.85
C ASN A 235 -19.06 12.45 9.33
N PRO A 236 -20.19 12.14 10.00
CA PRO A 236 -20.27 12.28 11.43
C PRO A 236 -19.11 11.58 12.13
N ASN A 237 -18.45 12.31 13.01
CA ASN A 237 -17.27 11.86 13.72
C ASN A 237 -17.27 12.35 15.16
N GLN A 238 -16.41 11.75 15.97
CA GLN A 238 -16.19 12.15 17.34
C GLN A 238 -14.71 12.50 17.51
N PHE A 239 -14.46 13.77 17.83
CA PHE A 239 -13.16 14.26 18.23
C PHE A 239 -13.11 14.38 19.76
N LYS A 240 -12.06 13.90 20.36
CA LYS A 240 -11.81 14.01 21.81
C LYS A 240 -10.48 14.69 22.04
N SER A 241 -10.50 15.85 22.70
CA SER A 241 -9.32 16.49 23.28
C SER A 241 -9.20 16.08 24.76
N LEU A 242 -7.98 15.81 25.21
CA LEU A 242 -7.71 15.53 26.61
C LEU A 242 -7.26 16.78 27.38
N GLN A 243 -6.77 17.79 26.65
CA GLN A 243 -6.34 19.08 27.17
C GLN A 243 -6.66 20.20 26.16
N PRO A 244 -7.73 20.99 26.39
CA PRO A 244 -8.78 20.85 27.43
C PRO A 244 -9.65 19.60 27.24
N PRO A 245 -10.38 19.16 28.29
CA PRO A 245 -11.16 17.91 28.28
C PRO A 245 -12.48 18.05 27.53
N LEU A 246 -12.42 18.13 26.18
CA LEU A 246 -13.56 18.35 25.32
C LEU A 246 -13.87 17.13 24.44
N GLN A 247 -15.15 16.87 24.25
CA GLN A 247 -15.66 15.98 23.22
C GLN A 247 -16.46 16.80 22.20
N ILE A 248 -16.09 16.69 20.93
CA ILE A 248 -16.71 17.44 19.85
C ILE A 248 -17.30 16.46 18.84
N THR A 249 -18.58 16.59 18.57
CA THR A 249 -19.29 15.79 17.57
C THR A 249 -19.72 16.72 16.43
N ALA A 250 -19.33 16.38 15.21
CA ALA A 250 -19.65 17.15 14.01
C ALA A 250 -19.54 16.30 12.75
N GLN A 251 -19.99 16.85 11.64
CA GLN A 251 -19.67 16.37 10.29
C GLN A 251 -18.95 17.47 9.51
N ASN A 252 -18.31 17.13 8.39
CA ASN A 252 -17.50 18.06 7.58
C ASN A 252 -16.48 18.83 8.44
N LEU A 253 -15.86 18.11 9.38
CA LEU A 253 -14.92 18.68 10.33
C LEU A 253 -13.51 18.73 9.72
N THR A 254 -12.87 19.89 9.80
CA THR A 254 -11.44 20.06 9.47
C THR A 254 -10.63 20.22 10.74
N TRP A 255 -9.67 19.35 10.96
CA TRP A 255 -8.72 19.42 12.06
C TRP A 255 -7.35 19.86 11.56
N PHE A 256 -6.83 20.97 12.07
CA PHE A 256 -5.47 21.44 11.88
C PHE A 256 -4.65 20.94 13.06
N TYR A 257 -3.75 19.98 12.81
CA TYR A 257 -3.02 19.29 13.88
C TYR A 257 -1.59 19.83 14.11
N ASP A 258 -1.24 20.95 13.45
CA ASP A 258 0.00 21.67 13.76
C ASP A 258 -0.07 22.21 15.18
N GLU A 259 1.07 22.16 15.91
CA GLU A 259 1.13 22.56 17.31
C GLU A 259 0.83 24.05 17.52
N LYS A 260 1.23 24.90 16.53
CA LYS A 260 1.03 26.36 16.59
C LYS A 260 -0.36 26.78 16.12
N GLU A 261 -1.02 25.94 15.32
CA GLU A 261 -2.33 26.24 14.73
C GLU A 261 -3.37 25.18 15.08
N ARG A 262 -3.20 24.52 16.23
CA ARG A 262 -4.08 23.43 16.63
C ARG A 262 -5.51 23.94 16.79
N ARG A 263 -6.39 23.60 15.84
CA ARG A 263 -7.79 24.02 15.82
C ARG A 263 -8.69 23.05 15.07
N LEU A 264 -9.97 23.13 15.35
CA LEU A 264 -11.05 22.48 14.61
C LEU A 264 -11.94 23.55 13.98
N GLU A 265 -12.44 23.27 12.78
CA GLU A 265 -13.38 24.12 12.08
C GLU A 265 -14.45 23.29 11.39
N THR A 266 -15.71 23.73 11.48
CA THR A 266 -16.82 23.17 10.72
C THR A 266 -17.85 24.20 10.35
N PHE A 267 -18.42 24.07 9.17
CA PHE A 267 -19.58 24.83 8.68
C PHE A 267 -20.87 24.00 8.74
N SER A 268 -20.86 22.94 9.53
CA SER A 268 -22.00 22.07 9.82
C SER A 268 -22.33 22.11 11.31
N PRO A 269 -23.55 21.73 11.71
CA PRO A 269 -23.92 21.67 13.13
C PRO A 269 -22.92 20.85 13.95
N LEU A 270 -22.59 21.38 15.12
CA LEU A 270 -21.68 20.73 16.05
C LEU A 270 -22.18 20.78 17.49
N THR A 271 -21.73 19.82 18.25
CA THR A 271 -21.92 19.76 19.70
C THR A 271 -20.57 19.64 20.37
N ILE A 272 -20.32 20.47 21.36
CA ILE A 272 -19.13 20.45 22.20
C ILE A 272 -19.57 20.14 23.63
N LEU A 273 -18.99 19.12 24.22
CA LEU A 273 -19.18 18.74 25.61
C LEU A 273 -17.86 18.91 26.37
N ASP A 274 -17.85 19.78 27.36
CA ASP A 274 -16.85 19.74 28.42
C ASP A 274 -17.32 18.71 29.44
N TYR A 275 -16.66 17.55 29.45
CA TYR A 275 -17.05 16.44 30.33
C TYR A 275 -16.56 16.60 31.77
N GLN A 276 -15.72 17.59 32.06
CA GLN A 276 -15.30 17.94 33.42
C GLN A 276 -16.24 18.93 34.06
N GLU A 277 -16.66 19.95 33.33
CA GLU A 277 -17.58 20.97 33.83
C GLU A 277 -19.06 20.65 33.54
N GLU A 278 -19.36 19.61 32.80
CA GLU A 278 -20.71 19.20 32.39
C GLU A 278 -21.47 20.32 31.61
N ILE A 279 -20.72 21.04 30.75
CA ILE A 279 -21.25 22.07 29.88
C ILE A 279 -21.37 21.52 28.47
N THR A 280 -22.57 21.61 27.90
CA THR A 280 -22.82 21.28 26.49
C THR A 280 -23.11 22.55 25.71
N ILE A 281 -22.36 22.77 24.61
CA ILE A 281 -22.53 23.90 23.74
C ILE A 281 -22.81 23.43 22.33
N THR A 282 -23.82 24.00 21.65
CA THR A 282 -24.20 23.64 20.28
C THR A 282 -24.26 24.90 19.41
N GLY A 283 -24.06 24.71 18.12
CA GLY A 283 -24.18 25.76 17.10
C GLY A 283 -24.25 25.16 15.69
N ASN A 284 -24.62 25.98 14.72
CA ASN A 284 -24.71 25.56 13.32
C ASN A 284 -23.33 25.54 12.63
N GLN A 285 -22.40 26.34 13.12
CA GLN A 285 -21.02 26.44 12.65
C GLN A 285 -20.11 26.74 13.84
N GLY A 286 -18.86 26.37 13.76
CA GLY A 286 -17.95 26.70 14.83
C GLY A 286 -16.48 26.46 14.55
N ARG A 287 -15.67 27.09 15.41
CA ARG A 287 -14.23 26.94 15.49
C ARG A 287 -13.83 26.70 16.95
N VAL A 288 -13.01 25.73 17.17
CA VAL A 288 -12.35 25.47 18.46
C VAL A 288 -10.85 25.67 18.28
N ASP A 289 -10.30 26.69 18.90
CA ASP A 289 -8.88 27.02 18.85
C ASP A 289 -8.21 26.53 20.15
N PHE A 290 -7.47 25.44 20.06
CA PHE A 290 -6.78 24.85 21.21
C PHE A 290 -5.49 25.58 21.59
N ALA A 291 -4.94 26.39 20.66
CA ALA A 291 -3.76 27.19 20.95
C ALA A 291 -4.13 28.42 21.81
N GLN A 292 -5.32 28.96 21.56
CA GLN A 292 -5.87 30.09 22.31
C GLN A 292 -6.86 29.67 23.41
N ASN A 293 -7.21 28.38 23.48
CA ASN A 293 -8.25 27.84 24.36
C ASN A 293 -9.59 28.55 24.25
N GLN A 294 -10.01 28.82 23.03
CA GLN A 294 -11.24 29.57 22.73
C GLN A 294 -12.13 28.80 21.78
N VAL A 295 -13.44 28.96 21.97
CA VAL A 295 -14.47 28.40 21.10
C VAL A 295 -15.34 29.54 20.57
N TRP A 296 -15.60 29.54 19.27
CA TRP A 296 -16.53 30.43 18.61
C TRP A 296 -17.62 29.60 17.94
N LEU A 297 -18.86 29.85 18.26
CA LEU A 297 -20.03 29.24 17.63
C LEU A 297 -20.96 30.27 17.09
N THR A 298 -21.58 29.99 15.94
CA THR A 298 -22.55 30.84 15.31
C THR A 298 -23.77 30.08 14.82
N GLY A 299 -24.92 30.78 14.76
CA GLY A 299 -26.19 30.28 14.25
C GLY A 299 -26.93 29.39 15.23
N SER A 300 -27.97 29.94 15.86
CA SER A 300 -28.84 29.27 16.84
C SER A 300 -28.01 28.53 17.91
N THR A 301 -27.13 29.30 18.56
CA THR A 301 -26.23 28.73 19.58
C THR A 301 -26.96 28.49 20.89
N GLN A 302 -26.56 27.43 21.59
CA GLN A 302 -27.09 27.10 22.92
C GLN A 302 -25.94 26.62 23.82
N ALA A 303 -25.93 27.10 25.06
CA ALA A 303 -25.09 26.56 26.11
C ALA A 303 -25.94 26.05 27.25
N LEU A 304 -25.69 24.83 27.70
CA LEU A 304 -26.40 24.15 28.82
C LEU A 304 -25.37 23.79 29.89
N SER A 305 -25.62 24.21 31.12
CA SER A 305 -24.87 23.75 32.28
C SER A 305 -25.72 22.76 33.09
N ALA A 306 -25.29 21.51 33.15
CA ALA A 306 -25.98 20.48 33.94
C ALA A 306 -25.86 20.77 35.44
N LYS A 307 -24.70 21.27 35.87
CA LYS A 307 -24.42 21.60 37.27
C LYS A 307 -25.33 22.71 37.80
N ASN A 308 -25.55 23.73 37.01
CA ASN A 308 -26.32 24.95 37.42
C ASN A 308 -27.76 24.93 36.94
N GLN A 309 -28.15 23.93 36.15
CA GLN A 309 -29.49 23.83 35.51
C GLN A 309 -29.86 25.06 34.71
N SER A 310 -28.87 25.72 34.14
CA SER A 310 -29.03 26.98 33.38
C SER A 310 -28.90 26.79 31.86
N ARG A 311 -29.56 27.63 31.08
CA ARG A 311 -29.53 27.63 29.61
C ARG A 311 -29.29 29.03 29.11
N LEU A 312 -28.42 29.13 28.11
CA LEU A 312 -28.14 30.38 27.41
C LEU A 312 -28.35 30.13 25.91
N PHE A 313 -29.13 30.98 25.27
CA PHE A 313 -29.34 30.96 23.83
C PHE A 313 -28.85 32.32 23.27
N ALA A 314 -28.24 32.27 22.09
CA ALA A 314 -27.75 33.44 21.40
C ALA A 314 -27.54 33.18 19.89
N ASP A 315 -27.30 34.21 19.10
CA ASP A 315 -26.88 34.06 17.70
C ASP A 315 -25.39 33.65 17.62
N VAL A 316 -24.58 34.19 18.53
CA VAL A 316 -23.13 33.95 18.63
C VAL A 316 -22.74 33.66 20.07
N LEU A 317 -21.93 32.63 20.28
CA LEU A 317 -21.29 32.33 21.56
C LEU A 317 -19.78 32.28 21.37
N MET A 318 -19.06 32.95 22.25
CA MET A 318 -17.61 32.81 22.42
C MET A 318 -17.34 32.31 23.83
N TRP A 319 -16.62 31.18 23.90
CA TRP A 319 -16.25 30.58 25.18
C TRP A 319 -14.74 30.65 25.38
N ASN A 320 -14.31 31.29 26.45
CA ASN A 320 -12.94 31.23 26.92
C ASN A 320 -12.84 30.08 27.96
N ILE A 321 -12.19 29.02 27.59
CA ILE A 321 -12.16 27.77 28.37
C ILE A 321 -11.43 27.96 29.71
N PRO A 322 -10.20 28.55 29.78
CA PRO A 322 -9.49 28.78 31.02
C PRO A 322 -10.23 29.65 32.02
N ASP A 323 -10.81 30.76 31.51
CA ASP A 323 -11.49 31.73 32.36
C ASP A 323 -12.93 31.32 32.69
N ARG A 324 -13.44 30.28 32.02
CA ARG A 324 -14.82 29.77 32.15
C ARG A 324 -15.86 30.85 31.86
N THR A 325 -15.54 31.79 30.97
CA THR A 325 -16.44 32.87 30.58
C THR A 325 -17.10 32.57 29.25
N LEU A 326 -18.40 32.86 29.16
CA LEU A 326 -19.21 32.79 27.95
C LEU A 326 -19.68 34.21 27.59
N ASP A 327 -19.24 34.69 26.45
CA ASP A 327 -19.73 35.93 25.85
C ASP A 327 -20.80 35.60 24.82
N ALA A 328 -21.95 36.17 24.93
CA ALA A 328 -23.10 35.94 24.06
C ALA A 328 -23.49 37.23 23.34
N SER A 329 -23.89 37.14 22.06
CA SER A 329 -24.40 38.27 21.31
C SER A 329 -25.51 37.87 20.33
N GLY A 330 -26.45 38.79 20.10
CA GLY A 330 -27.64 38.61 19.26
C GLY A 330 -28.68 37.68 19.88
N ASN A 331 -29.93 38.15 19.95
CA ASN A 331 -31.13 37.40 20.41
C ASN A 331 -30.88 36.56 21.70
N ILE A 332 -30.35 37.21 22.74
CA ILE A 332 -29.93 36.54 23.96
C ILE A 332 -31.14 36.18 24.82
N LEU A 333 -31.25 34.90 25.24
CA LEU A 333 -32.18 34.41 26.24
C LEU A 333 -31.41 33.57 27.26
N TYR A 334 -31.60 33.87 28.54
CA TYR A 334 -31.01 33.13 29.67
C TYR A 334 -32.10 32.62 30.59
N GLU A 335 -32.08 31.32 30.90
CA GLU A 335 -33.05 30.63 31.76
C GLU A 335 -32.36 29.87 32.90
#